data_9002c4fb148d0163b9a55e4141003c29
#
_entry.id   9002c4fb148d0163b9a55e4141003c29
#
_cell.length_a   1.000
_cell.length_b   1.000
_cell.length_c   1.000
_cell.angle_alpha   90.00
_cell.angle_beta   90.00
_cell.angle_gamma   90.00
#
_symmetry.space_group_name_H-M   'P 1'
#
loop_
_entity.id
_entity.type
_entity.pdbx_description
1 polymer ?
#
loop_
_entity_poly.entity_id
_entity_poly.type
_entity_poly.pdbx_seq_one_letter_code
_entity_poly.pdbx_strand_id
1 'polypeptide(L)'
;MLEVKSLDFEISFFERLVEESPNFVDALIPLAEAYTRKGLYAKGLHIDKRLAKICPKDSTVRYNLACSLALLGRKKEAFSALLSAIKLGYCDFEHLRKDPDLKSLHTEPQFKQLIA
;
A
#
# COMPACT_ATOMS: atom_id res chain seq x y z
N MET A 1 2.46 -22.29 9.39
CA MET A 1 1.63 -23.27 8.65
C MET A 1 0.17 -22.86 8.60
N LEU A 2 -0.47 -22.70 9.75
CA LEU A 2 -1.87 -22.26 9.80
C LEU A 2 -2.03 -20.85 9.20
N GLU A 3 -1.09 -19.97 9.47
CA GLU A 3 -1.12 -18.60 8.97
C GLU A 3 -1.05 -18.53 7.46
N VAL A 4 -0.22 -19.36 6.83
CA VAL A 4 -0.11 -19.42 5.37
C VAL A 4 -1.42 -19.88 4.73
N LYS A 5 -2.04 -20.92 5.30
CA LYS A 5 -3.34 -21.41 4.83
C LYS A 5 -4.44 -20.36 5.02
N SER A 6 -4.42 -19.65 6.16
CA SER A 6 -5.37 -18.59 6.46
C SER A 6 -5.22 -17.44 5.47
N LEU A 7 -3.98 -17.08 5.13
CA LEU A 7 -3.68 -16.01 4.19
C LEU A 7 -4.14 -16.37 2.77
N ASP A 8 -3.89 -17.60 2.33
CA ASP A 8 -4.37 -18.07 1.04
C ASP A 8 -5.90 -18.07 0.98
N PHE A 9 -6.55 -18.46 2.07
CA PHE A 9 -8.01 -18.39 2.18
C PHE A 9 -8.52 -16.96 2.07
N GLU A 10 -7.90 -16.01 2.77
CA GLU A 10 -8.25 -14.60 2.70
C GLU A 10 -8.15 -14.07 1.27
N ILE A 11 -7.04 -14.38 0.62
CA ILE A 11 -6.81 -13.92 -0.76
C ILE A 11 -7.92 -14.45 -1.68
N SER A 12 -8.18 -15.76 -1.63
CA SER A 12 -9.22 -16.37 -2.45
C SER A 12 -10.60 -15.78 -2.18
N PHE A 13 -10.90 -15.54 -0.91
CA PHE A 13 -12.18 -14.98 -0.48
C PHE A 13 -12.36 -13.56 -1.06
N PHE A 14 -11.38 -12.69 -0.88
CA PHE A 14 -11.48 -11.32 -1.37
C PHE A 14 -11.38 -11.22 -2.89
N GLU A 15 -10.58 -12.07 -3.53
CA GLU A 15 -10.52 -12.13 -4.99
C GLU A 15 -11.90 -12.43 -5.57
N ARG A 16 -12.63 -13.33 -4.95
CA ARG A 16 -13.98 -13.70 -5.39
C ARG A 16 -14.94 -12.52 -5.28
N LEU A 17 -14.87 -11.78 -4.16
CA LEU A 17 -15.69 -10.59 -3.96
C LEU A 17 -15.37 -9.51 -4.98
N VAL A 18 -14.11 -9.33 -5.31
CA VAL A 18 -13.65 -8.33 -6.28
C VAL A 18 -14.03 -8.72 -7.70
N GLU A 19 -14.05 -10.02 -8.03
CA GLU A 19 -14.54 -10.48 -9.33
C GLU A 19 -16.02 -10.12 -9.53
N GLU A 20 -16.83 -10.28 -8.49
CA GLU A 20 -18.25 -9.96 -8.54
C GLU A 20 -18.51 -8.46 -8.52
N SER A 21 -17.68 -7.71 -7.77
CA SER A 21 -17.83 -6.27 -7.59
C SER A 21 -16.45 -5.60 -7.67
N PRO A 22 -15.97 -5.28 -8.89
CA PRO A 22 -14.59 -4.80 -9.08
C PRO A 22 -14.23 -3.51 -8.35
N ASN A 23 -15.21 -2.69 -7.99
CA ASN A 23 -14.98 -1.43 -7.29
C ASN A 23 -15.38 -1.48 -5.82
N PHE A 24 -15.52 -2.68 -5.26
CA PHE A 24 -15.91 -2.88 -3.88
C PHE A 24 -14.72 -2.57 -2.97
N VAL A 25 -14.67 -1.35 -2.46
CA VAL A 25 -13.54 -0.85 -1.66
C VAL A 25 -13.29 -1.71 -0.41
N ASP A 26 -14.34 -2.15 0.26
CA ASP A 26 -14.23 -2.96 1.49
C ASP A 26 -13.60 -4.33 1.24
N ALA A 27 -13.55 -4.80 0.01
CA ALA A 27 -12.85 -6.02 -0.38
C ALA A 27 -11.46 -5.72 -0.96
N LEU A 28 -11.33 -4.60 -1.69
CA LEU A 28 -10.04 -4.22 -2.29
C LEU A 28 -8.98 -3.91 -1.23
N ILE A 29 -9.34 -3.22 -0.16
CA ILE A 29 -8.38 -2.85 0.89
C ILE A 29 -7.77 -4.11 1.54
N PRO A 30 -8.54 -5.04 2.09
CA PRO A 30 -7.95 -6.24 2.68
C PRO A 30 -7.26 -7.13 1.65
N LEU A 31 -7.69 -7.13 0.39
CA LEU A 31 -7.02 -7.90 -0.65
C LEU A 31 -5.60 -7.37 -0.90
N ALA A 32 -5.45 -6.05 -1.00
CA ALA A 32 -4.13 -5.43 -1.17
C ALA A 32 -3.20 -5.76 0.00
N GLU A 33 -3.72 -5.68 1.23
CA GLU A 33 -2.96 -6.02 2.43
C GLU A 33 -2.53 -7.48 2.44
N ALA A 34 -3.43 -8.38 2.06
CA ALA A 34 -3.14 -9.81 2.02
C ALA A 34 -2.07 -10.15 0.98
N TYR A 35 -2.14 -9.52 -0.19
CA TYR A 35 -1.10 -9.68 -1.22
C TYR A 35 0.27 -9.24 -0.68
N THR A 36 0.32 -8.09 -0.01
CA THR A 36 1.57 -7.57 0.55
C THR A 36 2.13 -8.52 1.61
N ARG A 37 1.29 -9.01 2.52
CA ARG A 37 1.71 -9.98 3.54
C ARG A 37 2.25 -11.27 2.94
N LYS A 38 1.73 -11.67 1.79
CA LYS A 38 2.20 -12.88 1.10
C LYS A 38 3.45 -12.63 0.26
N GLY A 39 3.87 -11.38 0.10
CA GLY A 39 5.02 -11.02 -0.72
C GLY A 39 4.68 -10.82 -2.19
N LEU A 40 3.40 -10.78 -2.54
CA LEU A 40 2.93 -10.55 -3.90
C LEU A 40 2.78 -9.05 -4.15
N TYR A 41 3.91 -8.35 -4.13
CA TYR A 41 3.94 -6.88 -4.15
C TYR A 41 3.38 -6.28 -5.43
N ALA A 42 3.62 -6.91 -6.58
CA ALA A 42 3.09 -6.41 -7.86
C ALA A 42 1.56 -6.49 -7.90
N LYS A 43 0.99 -7.56 -7.36
CA LYS A 43 -0.47 -7.70 -7.24
C LYS A 43 -1.04 -6.67 -6.27
N GLY A 44 -0.35 -6.46 -5.14
CA GLY A 44 -0.73 -5.43 -4.17
C GLY A 44 -0.73 -4.05 -4.80
N LEU A 45 0.30 -3.73 -5.56
CA LEU A 45 0.40 -2.44 -6.26
C LEU A 45 -0.77 -2.25 -7.25
N HIS A 46 -1.12 -3.29 -7.98
CA HIS A 46 -2.23 -3.22 -8.94
C HIS A 46 -3.53 -2.82 -8.24
N ILE A 47 -3.81 -3.42 -7.09
CA ILE A 47 -5.00 -3.10 -6.29
C ILE A 47 -4.91 -1.69 -5.71
N ASP A 48 -3.74 -1.31 -5.17
CA ASP A 48 -3.55 0.03 -4.60
C ASP A 48 -3.75 1.13 -5.65
N LYS A 49 -3.31 0.89 -6.88
CA LYS A 49 -3.54 1.84 -7.98
C LYS A 49 -5.03 1.98 -8.29
N ARG A 50 -5.77 0.88 -8.27
CA ARG A 50 -7.22 0.90 -8.46
C ARG A 50 -7.90 1.69 -7.34
N LEU A 51 -7.49 1.43 -6.09
CA LEU A 51 -8.02 2.16 -4.94
C LEU A 51 -7.76 3.66 -5.04
N ALA A 52 -6.57 4.05 -5.51
CA ALA A 52 -6.24 5.47 -5.68
C ALA A 52 -7.14 6.15 -6.73
N LYS A 53 -7.60 5.42 -7.73
CA LYS A 53 -8.55 5.95 -8.71
C LYS A 53 -9.96 6.06 -8.14
N ILE A 54 -10.38 5.08 -7.34
CA ILE A 54 -11.73 5.07 -6.75
C ILE A 54 -11.81 6.10 -5.63
N CYS A 55 -10.74 6.22 -4.82
CA CYS A 55 -10.68 7.10 -3.64
C CYS A 55 -9.54 8.10 -3.80
N PRO A 56 -9.63 9.05 -4.75
CA PRO A 56 -8.48 9.92 -5.08
C PRO A 56 -8.06 10.89 -3.98
N LYS A 57 -8.93 11.12 -3.00
CA LYS A 57 -8.65 12.06 -1.90
C LYS A 57 -8.33 11.36 -0.58
N ASP A 58 -8.24 10.03 -0.59
CA ASP A 58 -7.98 9.27 0.63
C ASP A 58 -6.47 9.21 0.89
N SER A 59 -6.04 9.85 1.99
CA SER A 59 -4.62 9.92 2.35
C SER A 59 -4.02 8.54 2.67
N THR A 60 -4.78 7.66 3.30
CA THR A 60 -4.31 6.31 3.65
C THR A 60 -4.12 5.47 2.40
N VAL A 61 -5.03 5.58 1.43
CA VAL A 61 -4.91 4.88 0.15
C VAL A 61 -3.61 5.31 -0.55
N ARG A 62 -3.30 6.60 -0.55
CA ARG A 62 -2.06 7.12 -1.14
C ARG A 62 -0.82 6.64 -0.39
N TYR A 63 -0.90 6.58 0.93
CA TYR A 63 0.19 6.07 1.74
C TYR A 63 0.46 4.59 1.41
N ASN A 64 -0.59 3.77 1.32
CA ASN A 64 -0.46 2.36 0.97
C ASN A 64 0.12 2.17 -0.44
N LEU A 65 -0.26 3.02 -1.37
CA LEU A 65 0.31 3.04 -2.72
C LEU A 65 1.81 3.31 -2.66
N ALA A 66 2.24 4.26 -1.83
CA ALA A 66 3.66 4.56 -1.64
C ALA A 66 4.42 3.35 -1.11
N CYS A 67 3.83 2.64 -0.14
CA CYS A 67 4.44 1.44 0.43
C CYS A 67 4.64 0.36 -0.63
N SER A 68 3.63 0.09 -1.44
CA SER A 68 3.72 -0.92 -2.50
C SER A 68 4.78 -0.56 -3.55
N LEU A 69 4.86 0.70 -3.92
CA LEU A 69 5.89 1.19 -4.85
C LEU A 69 7.29 1.03 -4.25
N ALA A 70 7.46 1.36 -2.97
CA ALA A 70 8.74 1.25 -2.28
C ALA A 70 9.19 -0.23 -2.18
N LEU A 71 8.26 -1.14 -1.90
CA LEU A 71 8.57 -2.57 -1.83
C LEU A 71 9.05 -3.12 -3.17
N LEU A 72 8.63 -2.53 -4.27
CA LEU A 72 9.06 -2.90 -5.62
C LEU A 72 10.31 -2.14 -6.08
N GLY A 73 10.89 -1.31 -5.22
CA GLY A 73 12.08 -0.55 -5.55
C GLY A 73 11.85 0.66 -6.44
N ARG A 74 10.60 1.06 -6.65
CA ARG A 74 10.22 2.20 -7.48
C ARG A 74 10.25 3.47 -6.64
N LYS A 75 11.45 3.88 -6.25
CA LYS A 75 11.68 4.91 -5.24
C LYS A 75 11.11 6.27 -5.58
N LYS A 76 11.28 6.75 -6.80
CA LYS A 76 10.79 8.07 -7.20
C LYS A 76 9.27 8.14 -7.14
N GLU A 77 8.61 7.11 -7.68
CA GLU A 77 7.15 7.02 -7.65
C GLU A 77 6.64 6.86 -6.23
N ALA A 78 7.34 6.06 -5.43
CA ALA A 78 6.98 5.87 -4.01
C ALA A 78 7.03 7.19 -3.26
N PHE A 79 8.10 7.95 -3.45
CA PHE A 79 8.24 9.24 -2.77
C PHE A 79 7.17 10.23 -3.22
N SER A 80 6.87 10.27 -4.53
CA SER A 80 5.80 11.11 -5.06
C SER A 80 4.44 10.77 -4.45
N ALA A 81 4.12 9.47 -4.34
CA ALA A 81 2.89 9.00 -3.72
C ALA A 81 2.85 9.37 -2.23
N LEU A 82 3.98 9.26 -1.54
CA LEU A 82 4.10 9.63 -0.13
C LEU A 82 3.82 11.12 0.09
N LEU A 83 4.39 11.98 -0.76
CA LEU A 83 4.12 13.42 -0.69
C LEU A 83 2.64 13.72 -0.95
N SER A 84 2.03 13.01 -1.90
CA SER A 84 0.59 13.14 -2.15
C SER A 84 -0.23 12.76 -0.93
N ALA A 85 0.14 11.67 -0.25
CA ALA A 85 -0.54 11.24 0.97
C ALA A 85 -0.48 12.34 2.05
N ILE A 86 0.69 12.93 2.24
CA ILE A 86 0.88 14.01 3.23
C ILE A 86 0.04 15.24 2.86
N LYS A 87 0.01 15.61 1.58
CA LYS A 87 -0.83 16.72 1.11
C LYS A 87 -2.31 16.47 1.36
N LEU A 88 -2.72 15.21 1.29
CA LEU A 88 -4.11 14.82 1.54
C LEU A 88 -4.43 14.69 3.03
N GLY A 89 -3.45 14.89 3.91
CA GLY A 89 -3.68 14.90 5.35
C GLY A 89 -3.07 13.75 6.13
N TYR A 90 -2.30 12.87 5.50
CA TYR A 90 -1.60 11.81 6.23
C TYR A 90 -0.60 12.45 7.20
N CYS A 91 -0.75 12.15 8.49
CA CYS A 91 0.02 12.82 9.53
C CYS A 91 0.65 11.88 10.56
N ASP A 92 0.56 10.57 10.36
CA ASP A 92 1.19 9.61 11.29
C ASP A 92 2.68 9.46 10.95
N PHE A 93 3.46 10.50 11.26
CA PHE A 93 4.88 10.54 10.93
C PHE A 93 5.70 9.55 11.74
N GLU A 94 5.23 9.18 12.93
CA GLU A 94 5.91 8.17 13.73
C GLU A 94 5.85 6.80 13.06
N HIS A 95 4.67 6.43 12.58
CA HIS A 95 4.51 5.20 11.81
C HIS A 95 5.35 5.23 10.54
N LEU A 96 5.33 6.36 9.84
CA LEU A 96 6.07 6.57 8.60
C LEU A 96 7.57 6.33 8.80
N ARG A 97 8.15 6.82 9.91
CA ARG A 97 9.57 6.64 10.23
C ARG A 97 9.93 5.17 10.44
N LYS A 98 9.01 4.39 10.99
CA LYS A 98 9.26 3.01 11.42
C LYS A 98 8.77 1.96 10.44
N ASP A 99 8.01 2.36 9.42
CA ASP A 99 7.37 1.42 8.51
C ASP A 99 8.41 0.66 7.70
N PRO A 100 8.52 -0.68 7.89
CA PRO A 100 9.50 -1.47 7.17
C PRO A 100 9.25 -1.50 5.66
N ASP A 101 8.02 -1.24 5.21
CA ASP A 101 7.69 -1.20 3.79
C ASP A 101 8.39 -0.03 3.08
N LEU A 102 8.74 1.03 3.82
CA LEU A 102 9.43 2.19 3.30
C LEU A 102 10.95 2.12 3.46
N LYS A 103 11.48 0.97 3.86
CA LYS A 103 12.91 0.80 4.13
C LYS A 103 13.79 1.24 2.97
N SER A 104 13.38 0.98 1.73
CA SER A 104 14.17 1.37 0.56
C SER A 104 14.30 2.88 0.39
N LEU A 105 13.43 3.67 1.04
CA LEU A 105 13.48 5.13 0.99
C LEU A 105 14.33 5.72 2.11
N HIS A 106 14.66 4.95 3.15
CA HIS A 106 15.32 5.47 4.35
C HIS A 106 16.69 6.09 4.07
N THR A 107 17.37 5.65 3.03
CA THR A 107 18.69 6.17 2.65
C THR A 107 18.61 7.38 1.73
N GLU A 108 17.42 7.71 1.22
CA GLU A 108 17.25 8.82 0.29
C GLU A 108 17.26 10.15 1.04
N PRO A 109 18.05 11.15 0.58
CA PRO A 109 18.11 12.45 1.26
C PRO A 109 16.76 13.14 1.41
N GLN A 110 15.89 13.03 0.40
CA GLN A 110 14.56 13.62 0.44
C GLN A 110 13.71 13.03 1.55
N PHE A 111 13.80 11.71 1.75
CA PHE A 111 13.07 11.04 2.83
C PHE A 111 13.60 11.48 4.19
N LYS A 112 14.93 11.57 4.33
CA LYS A 112 15.54 12.02 5.59
C LYS A 112 15.10 13.43 5.97
N GLN A 113 15.00 14.33 4.99
CA GLN A 113 14.49 15.68 5.21
C GLN A 113 13.04 15.66 5.68
N LEU A 114 12.22 14.79 5.07
CA LEU A 114 10.80 14.69 5.37
C LEU A 114 10.56 14.29 6.82
N ILE A 115 11.36 13.38 7.36
CA ILE A 115 11.18 12.84 8.73
C ILE A 115 12.04 13.53 9.79
N ALA A 116 12.82 14.51 9.40
CA ALA A 116 13.71 15.24 10.32
C ALA A 116 12.95 16.03 11.40
#